data_52e4c767124979c2862f9b43c114c973
#
_entry.id   52e4c767124979c2862f9b43c114c973
#
_cell.length_a   1.000
_cell.length_b   1.000
_cell.length_c   1.000
_cell.angle_alpha   90.00
_cell.angle_beta   90.00
_cell.angle_gamma   90.00
#
_symmetry.space_group_name_H-M   'P 1'
#
loop_
_entity.id
_entity.type
_entity.pdbx_description
1 polymer ?
#
loop_
_entity_poly.entity_id
_entity_poly.type
_entity_poly.pdbx_seq_one_letter_code
_entity_poly.pdbx_strand_id
1 'polypeptide(L)'
;MSLISCKNLCVAYDGKTVVNNLTFSVEDGDAVCIVGENGSGKTTLMKSLLGLVKTSGGCIEFSGGLFQNEIGYLPQQTEVQKDFPASVSEIVLSGCLNKTKGPFFSKKEKAKAAYNMELLGITHLKKRCYQELSGGQQQRVLLARALCATKKILLLDEPVAGLDPIVTAELYDLIKKLNREDKITVIMVSHDIPGSMDIANKILHLNHNGSFFGTTEEYESSDFGKHFLGGGANA
;
A
#
# COMPACT_ATOMS: atom_id res chain seq x y z
N MET A 1 -0.66 -18.37 -7.00
CA MET A 1 0.00 -18.91 -5.77
C MET A 1 -0.12 -17.86 -4.68
N SER A 2 -0.69 -18.23 -3.52
CA SER A 2 -0.91 -17.25 -2.43
C SER A 2 0.42 -16.68 -1.95
N LEU A 3 0.52 -15.36 -1.83
CA LEU A 3 1.66 -14.65 -1.22
C LEU A 3 1.41 -14.37 0.26
N ILE A 4 0.17 -13.99 0.60
CA ILE A 4 -0.27 -13.71 1.97
C ILE A 4 -1.56 -14.48 2.22
N SER A 5 -1.63 -15.17 3.36
CA SER A 5 -2.85 -15.82 3.85
C SER A 5 -3.10 -15.43 5.29
N CYS A 6 -4.24 -14.83 5.56
CA CYS A 6 -4.72 -14.49 6.89
C CYS A 6 -5.83 -15.46 7.27
N LYS A 7 -5.72 -16.11 8.44
CA LYS A 7 -6.69 -17.08 8.92
C LYS A 7 -7.18 -16.69 10.31
N ASN A 8 -8.49 -16.43 10.43
CA ASN A 8 -9.16 -16.05 11.67
C ASN A 8 -8.43 -14.90 12.41
N LEU A 9 -7.90 -13.95 11.62
CA LEU A 9 -7.05 -12.89 12.14
C LEU A 9 -7.83 -11.96 13.06
N CYS A 10 -7.30 -11.78 14.28
CA CYS A 10 -7.77 -10.79 15.23
C CYS A 10 -6.64 -9.83 15.57
N VAL A 11 -6.94 -8.53 15.58
CA VAL A 11 -5.98 -7.48 15.95
C VAL A 11 -6.65 -6.55 16.95
N ALA A 12 -5.96 -6.31 18.06
CA ALA A 12 -6.37 -5.34 19.07
C ALA A 12 -5.44 -4.13 19.05
N TYR A 13 -6.02 -2.95 19.27
CA TYR A 13 -5.30 -1.69 19.44
C TYR A 13 -5.83 -1.01 20.72
N ASP A 14 -4.93 -0.64 21.64
CA ASP A 14 -5.26 -0.08 22.95
C ASP A 14 -6.32 -0.87 23.71
N GLY A 15 -6.21 -2.20 23.68
CA GLY A 15 -7.11 -3.13 24.38
C GLY A 15 -8.48 -3.35 23.72
N LYS A 16 -8.75 -2.68 22.56
CA LYS A 16 -9.98 -2.89 21.79
C LYS A 16 -9.68 -3.71 20.54
N THR A 17 -10.48 -4.76 20.31
CA THR A 17 -10.41 -5.52 19.05
C THR A 17 -10.95 -4.65 17.93
N VAL A 18 -10.11 -4.36 16.93
CA VAL A 18 -10.45 -3.54 15.74
C VAL A 18 -10.57 -4.38 14.47
N VAL A 19 -9.90 -5.54 14.42
CA VAL A 19 -10.09 -6.55 13.38
C VAL A 19 -10.46 -7.85 14.10
N ASN A 20 -11.56 -8.48 13.69
CA ASN A 20 -12.09 -9.67 14.34
C ASN A 20 -12.37 -10.77 13.33
N ASN A 21 -11.78 -11.94 13.54
CA ASN A 21 -12.01 -13.18 12.76
C ASN A 21 -11.91 -13.00 11.25
N LEU A 22 -10.93 -12.23 10.78
CA LEU A 22 -10.74 -11.93 9.38
C LEU A 22 -9.98 -13.05 8.67
N THR A 23 -10.56 -13.59 7.58
CA THR A 23 -9.91 -14.60 6.74
C THR A 23 -9.90 -14.12 5.29
N PHE A 24 -8.70 -14.03 4.68
CA PHE A 24 -8.53 -13.68 3.27
C PHE A 24 -7.18 -14.15 2.75
N SER A 25 -7.03 -14.20 1.43
CA SER A 25 -5.75 -14.55 0.79
C SER A 25 -5.45 -13.64 -0.40
N VAL A 26 -4.18 -13.29 -0.55
CA VAL A 26 -3.67 -12.47 -1.65
C VAL A 26 -2.76 -13.32 -2.51
N GLU A 27 -3.11 -13.46 -3.78
CA GLU A 27 -2.35 -14.20 -4.78
C GLU A 27 -1.26 -13.30 -5.42
N ASP A 28 -0.28 -13.94 -6.04
CA ASP A 28 0.75 -13.22 -6.80
C ASP A 28 0.11 -12.49 -8.00
N GLY A 29 0.36 -11.20 -8.12
CA GLY A 29 -0.22 -10.32 -9.14
C GLY A 29 -1.61 -9.76 -8.80
N ASP A 30 -2.21 -10.09 -7.65
CA ASP A 30 -3.45 -9.45 -7.22
C ASP A 30 -3.29 -7.95 -7.00
N ALA A 31 -4.37 -7.22 -7.24
CA ALA A 31 -4.58 -5.85 -6.78
C ALA A 31 -5.79 -5.82 -5.83
N VAL A 32 -5.51 -5.77 -4.54
CA VAL A 32 -6.55 -5.78 -3.49
C VAL A 32 -6.79 -4.36 -2.99
N CYS A 33 -8.03 -3.89 -3.04
CA CYS A 33 -8.42 -2.65 -2.40
C CYS A 33 -9.09 -2.92 -1.05
N ILE A 34 -8.58 -2.32 0.02
CA ILE A 34 -9.15 -2.36 1.36
C ILE A 34 -10.02 -1.13 1.55
N VAL A 35 -11.32 -1.35 1.73
CA VAL A 35 -12.32 -0.30 1.93
C VAL A 35 -13.04 -0.47 3.27
N GLY A 36 -13.81 0.52 3.68
CA GLY A 36 -14.59 0.52 4.90
C GLY A 36 -14.58 1.87 5.61
N GLU A 37 -15.44 2.03 6.58
CA GLU A 37 -15.59 3.27 7.36
C GLU A 37 -14.32 3.66 8.13
N ASN A 38 -14.27 4.92 8.58
CA ASN A 38 -13.20 5.37 9.48
C ASN A 38 -13.29 4.60 10.80
N GLY A 39 -12.13 4.14 11.29
CA GLY A 39 -12.06 3.32 12.49
C GLY A 39 -12.33 1.82 12.28
N SER A 40 -12.65 1.34 11.07
CA SER A 40 -12.90 -0.09 10.81
C SER A 40 -11.66 -0.99 10.88
N GLY A 41 -10.48 -0.43 11.14
CA GLY A 41 -9.26 -1.22 11.34
C GLY A 41 -8.34 -1.34 10.12
N LYS A 42 -8.58 -0.63 9.01
CA LYS A 42 -7.79 -0.68 7.76
C LYS A 42 -6.29 -0.45 8.02
N THR A 43 -5.93 0.67 8.62
CA THR A 43 -4.53 0.99 8.96
C THR A 43 -3.93 0.00 9.97
N THR A 44 -4.74 -0.50 10.91
CA THR A 44 -4.29 -1.51 11.89
C THR A 44 -4.00 -2.84 11.20
N LEU A 45 -4.84 -3.27 10.24
CA LEU A 45 -4.57 -4.43 9.41
C LEU A 45 -3.27 -4.26 8.61
N MET A 46 -3.08 -3.10 7.94
CA MET A 46 -1.84 -2.80 7.22
C MET A 46 -0.61 -2.89 8.13
N LYS A 47 -0.68 -2.31 9.32
CA LYS A 47 0.40 -2.40 10.32
C LYS A 47 0.66 -3.83 10.79
N SER A 48 -0.37 -4.67 10.88
CA SER A 48 -0.23 -6.09 11.24
C SER A 48 0.45 -6.89 10.12
N LEU A 49 0.10 -6.65 8.85
CA LEU A 49 0.79 -7.24 7.70
C LEU A 49 2.28 -6.88 7.67
N LEU A 50 2.63 -5.68 8.13
CA LEU A 50 4.01 -5.20 8.25
C LEU A 50 4.72 -5.70 9.53
N GLY A 51 4.02 -6.38 10.45
CA GLY A 51 4.56 -6.80 11.73
C GLY A 51 4.78 -5.67 12.73
N LEU A 52 4.23 -4.48 12.47
CA LEU A 52 4.32 -3.32 13.37
C LEU A 52 3.31 -3.40 14.53
N VAL A 53 2.25 -4.18 14.35
CA VAL A 53 1.25 -4.47 15.39
C VAL A 53 1.11 -5.99 15.49
N LYS A 54 1.15 -6.51 16.70
CA LYS A 54 0.98 -7.95 16.97
C LYS A 54 -0.49 -8.35 16.81
N THR A 55 -0.70 -9.54 16.24
CA THR A 55 -2.02 -10.16 16.20
C THR A 55 -2.43 -10.63 17.59
N SER A 56 -3.70 -10.46 17.96
CA SER A 56 -4.28 -10.97 19.20
C SER A 56 -4.88 -12.38 19.05
N GLY A 57 -5.07 -12.84 17.81
CA GLY A 57 -5.55 -14.17 17.45
C GLY A 57 -5.38 -14.46 15.97
N GLY A 58 -5.49 -15.70 15.57
CA GLY A 58 -5.26 -16.15 14.20
C GLY A 58 -3.80 -16.07 13.76
N CYS A 59 -3.55 -16.12 12.46
CA CYS A 59 -2.21 -16.05 11.91
C CYS A 59 -2.16 -15.34 10.57
N ILE A 60 -0.98 -14.79 10.26
CA ILE A 60 -0.59 -14.26 8.95
C ILE A 60 0.54 -15.13 8.43
N GLU A 61 0.33 -15.79 7.30
CA GLU A 61 1.32 -16.65 6.64
C GLU A 61 1.82 -15.98 5.37
N PHE A 62 3.14 -15.94 5.20
CA PHE A 62 3.80 -15.47 3.99
C PHE A 62 4.34 -16.66 3.20
N SER A 63 4.11 -16.67 1.89
CA SER A 63 4.45 -17.78 0.99
C SER A 63 5.15 -17.27 -0.27
N GLY A 64 5.46 -18.17 -1.21
CA GLY A 64 6.06 -17.78 -2.49
C GLY A 64 7.44 -17.15 -2.36
N GLY A 65 8.16 -17.39 -1.24
CA GLY A 65 9.46 -16.77 -0.96
C GLY A 65 9.35 -15.27 -0.65
N LEU A 66 8.19 -14.80 -0.19
CA LEU A 66 7.99 -13.47 0.36
C LEU A 66 8.32 -13.50 1.85
N PHE A 67 9.18 -12.57 2.30
CA PHE A 67 9.44 -12.31 3.70
C PHE A 67 8.80 -10.99 4.10
N GLN A 68 8.34 -10.90 5.35
CA GLN A 68 7.65 -9.70 5.87
C GLN A 68 8.48 -8.41 5.70
N ASN A 69 9.78 -8.47 5.86
CA ASN A 69 10.70 -7.35 5.67
C ASN A 69 10.98 -7.01 4.19
N GLU A 70 10.39 -7.74 3.25
CA GLU A 70 10.48 -7.47 1.81
C GLU A 70 9.21 -6.85 1.24
N ILE A 71 8.28 -6.44 2.10
CA ILE A 71 7.08 -5.69 1.71
C ILE A 71 7.47 -4.24 1.47
N GLY A 72 7.14 -3.71 0.30
CA GLY A 72 7.26 -2.29 0.02
C GLY A 72 6.09 -1.54 0.64
N TYR A 73 6.35 -0.55 1.48
CA TYR A 73 5.29 0.19 2.16
C TYR A 73 5.34 1.69 1.85
N LEU A 74 4.22 2.20 1.40
CA LEU A 74 3.94 3.63 1.26
C LEU A 74 2.93 3.99 2.35
N PRO A 75 3.38 4.69 3.42
CA PRO A 75 2.50 5.11 4.50
C PRO A 75 1.63 6.30 4.07
N GLN A 76 0.50 6.48 4.76
CA GLN A 76 -0.24 7.72 4.72
C GLN A 76 0.67 8.88 5.13
N GLN A 77 0.74 9.93 4.31
CA GLN A 77 1.59 11.08 4.58
C GLN A 77 1.09 11.88 5.78
N THR A 78 2.00 12.17 6.71
CA THR A 78 1.78 13.13 7.80
C THR A 78 2.50 14.45 7.52
N GLU A 79 2.05 15.54 8.11
CA GLU A 79 2.70 16.87 7.97
C GLU A 79 4.20 16.81 8.33
N VAL A 80 4.56 16.10 9.40
CA VAL A 80 5.97 15.95 9.84
C VAL A 80 6.83 15.25 8.78
N GLN A 81 6.26 14.35 7.97
CA GLN A 81 7.01 13.66 6.92
C GLN A 81 7.27 14.57 5.71
N LYS A 82 6.41 15.56 5.47
CA LYS A 82 6.58 16.52 4.37
C LYS A 82 7.81 17.42 4.55
N ASP A 83 8.19 17.70 5.79
CA ASP A 83 9.30 18.62 6.13
C ASP A 83 10.65 17.89 6.32
N PHE A 84 10.78 16.65 5.87
CA PHE A 84 12.01 15.88 6.07
C PHE A 84 13.18 16.43 5.23
N PRO A 85 14.28 16.91 5.87
CA PRO A 85 15.37 17.60 5.20
C PRO A 85 16.38 16.64 4.56
N ALA A 86 15.93 15.82 3.61
CA ALA A 86 16.78 14.89 2.87
C ALA A 86 16.58 15.04 1.38
N SER A 87 17.58 14.70 0.59
CA SER A 87 17.47 14.65 -0.86
C SER A 87 16.59 13.49 -1.31
N VAL A 88 15.97 13.62 -2.49
CA VAL A 88 15.20 12.53 -3.13
C VAL A 88 16.03 11.25 -3.21
N SER A 89 17.30 11.34 -3.59
CA SER A 89 18.16 10.16 -3.72
C SER A 89 18.40 9.45 -2.38
N GLU A 90 18.53 10.17 -1.27
CA GLU A 90 18.69 9.58 0.07
C GLU A 90 17.41 8.88 0.52
N ILE A 91 16.25 9.50 0.31
CA ILE A 91 14.97 8.89 0.64
C ILE A 91 14.75 7.61 -0.17
N VAL A 92 14.96 7.63 -1.47
CA VAL A 92 14.77 6.43 -2.31
C VAL A 92 15.74 5.33 -1.91
N LEU A 93 17.03 5.65 -1.69
CA LEU A 93 18.04 4.70 -1.24
C LEU A 93 17.70 4.08 0.12
N SER A 94 17.06 4.83 1.03
CA SER A 94 16.65 4.29 2.33
C SER A 94 15.73 3.07 2.23
N GLY A 95 15.01 2.92 1.11
CA GLY A 95 14.20 1.72 0.84
C GLY A 95 15.03 0.43 0.64
N CYS A 96 16.34 0.54 0.44
CA CYS A 96 17.22 -0.62 0.32
C CYS A 96 17.81 -1.11 1.67
N LEU A 97 17.56 -0.39 2.79
CA LEU A 97 18.20 -0.67 4.09
C LEU A 97 17.95 -2.08 4.61
N ASN A 98 16.81 -2.68 4.33
CA ASN A 98 16.49 -4.06 4.72
C ASN A 98 17.40 -5.11 4.08
N LYS A 99 18.15 -4.77 3.04
CA LYS A 99 19.05 -5.66 2.27
C LYS A 99 20.52 -5.26 2.36
N THR A 100 20.81 -4.10 2.93
CA THR A 100 22.17 -3.55 3.05
C THR A 100 22.91 -4.27 4.17
N LYS A 101 24.08 -4.85 3.83
CA LYS A 101 24.92 -5.63 4.77
C LYS A 101 26.04 -4.82 5.42
N GLY A 102 26.11 -3.51 5.21
CA GLY A 102 27.21 -2.67 5.68
C GLY A 102 26.80 -1.21 5.81
N PRO A 103 27.74 -0.32 6.20
CA PRO A 103 27.43 1.11 6.42
C PRO A 103 27.19 1.89 5.12
N PHE A 104 27.49 1.32 3.96
CA PHE A 104 27.36 1.97 2.66
C PHE A 104 26.50 1.17 1.69
N PHE A 105 25.73 1.88 0.87
CA PHE A 105 24.96 1.26 -0.21
C PHE A 105 25.89 0.75 -1.33
N SER A 106 25.67 -0.49 -1.73
CA SER A 106 26.38 -1.14 -2.83
C SER A 106 26.02 -0.52 -4.20
N LYS A 107 26.82 -0.83 -5.23
CA LYS A 107 26.50 -0.44 -6.62
C LYS A 107 25.14 -0.97 -7.07
N LYS A 108 24.74 -2.18 -6.62
CA LYS A 108 23.47 -2.80 -6.96
C LYS A 108 22.27 -2.03 -6.36
N GLU A 109 22.39 -1.60 -5.10
CA GLU A 109 21.33 -0.81 -4.44
C GLU A 109 21.19 0.57 -5.07
N LYS A 110 22.33 1.23 -5.39
CA LYS A 110 22.32 2.51 -6.11
C LYS A 110 21.70 2.39 -7.51
N ALA A 111 22.00 1.32 -8.24
CA ALA A 111 21.39 1.04 -9.54
C ALA A 111 19.87 0.78 -9.43
N LYS A 112 19.44 0.02 -8.39
CA LYS A 112 18.01 -0.20 -8.14
C LYS A 112 17.28 1.11 -7.83
N ALA A 113 17.85 1.96 -7.00
CA ALA A 113 17.27 3.27 -6.69
C ALA A 113 17.18 4.17 -7.93
N ALA A 114 18.23 4.20 -8.77
CA ALA A 114 18.23 4.95 -10.02
C ALA A 114 17.15 4.45 -10.98
N TYR A 115 17.02 3.14 -11.16
CA TYR A 115 15.97 2.51 -11.97
C TYR A 115 14.57 2.89 -11.49
N ASN A 116 14.30 2.80 -10.17
CA ASN A 116 13.00 3.17 -9.63
C ASN A 116 12.70 4.66 -9.75
N MET A 117 13.72 5.53 -9.64
CA MET A 117 13.53 6.98 -9.91
C MET A 117 13.21 7.26 -11.38
N GLU A 118 13.80 6.52 -12.32
CA GLU A 118 13.51 6.62 -13.74
C GLU A 118 12.10 6.12 -14.05
N LEU A 119 11.73 4.94 -13.54
CA LEU A 119 10.40 4.35 -13.70
C LEU A 119 9.29 5.29 -13.25
N LEU A 120 9.52 6.05 -12.17
CA LEU A 120 8.56 7.00 -11.60
C LEU A 120 8.72 8.44 -12.14
N GLY A 121 9.61 8.67 -13.12
CA GLY A 121 9.80 9.97 -13.77
C GLY A 121 10.41 11.06 -12.89
N ILE A 122 11.11 10.69 -11.80
CA ILE A 122 11.66 11.62 -10.80
C ILE A 122 13.21 11.74 -10.81
N THR A 123 13.88 11.18 -11.81
CA THR A 123 15.36 11.23 -11.92
C THR A 123 15.90 12.65 -11.91
N HIS A 124 15.20 13.61 -12.53
CA HIS A 124 15.57 15.01 -12.57
C HIS A 124 15.53 15.70 -11.20
N LEU A 125 14.79 15.12 -10.23
CA LEU A 125 14.63 15.63 -8.86
C LEU A 125 15.65 15.05 -7.88
N LYS A 126 16.51 14.12 -8.29
CA LYS A 126 17.37 13.30 -7.40
C LYS A 126 18.19 14.08 -6.36
N LYS A 127 18.58 15.32 -6.67
CA LYS A 127 19.38 16.19 -5.80
C LYS A 127 18.55 17.24 -5.05
N ARG A 128 17.26 17.36 -5.35
CA ARG A 128 16.38 18.33 -4.67
C ARG A 128 16.05 17.83 -3.26
N CYS A 129 15.81 18.78 -2.36
CA CYS A 129 15.28 18.48 -1.03
C CYS A 129 13.83 18.02 -1.14
N TYR A 130 13.46 17.01 -0.36
CA TYR A 130 12.10 16.41 -0.39
C TYR A 130 11.01 17.43 -0.03
N GLN A 131 11.26 18.28 0.94
CA GLN A 131 10.33 19.34 1.37
C GLN A 131 10.00 20.38 0.29
N GLU A 132 10.86 20.51 -0.75
CA GLU A 132 10.64 21.45 -1.87
C GLU A 132 9.76 20.89 -2.98
N LEU A 133 9.34 19.64 -2.85
CA LEU A 133 8.57 18.92 -3.86
C LEU A 133 7.07 19.17 -3.71
N SER A 134 6.35 19.15 -4.85
CA SER A 134 4.89 19.08 -4.81
C SER A 134 4.40 17.77 -4.19
N GLY A 135 3.16 17.72 -3.67
CA GLY A 135 2.59 16.51 -3.07
C GLY A 135 2.69 15.28 -3.97
N GLY A 136 2.37 15.40 -5.26
CA GLY A 136 2.49 14.31 -6.21
C GLY A 136 3.94 13.87 -6.45
N GLN A 137 4.90 14.80 -6.47
CA GLN A 137 6.32 14.46 -6.54
C GLN A 137 6.79 13.72 -5.28
N GLN A 138 6.33 14.17 -4.11
CA GLN A 138 6.61 13.50 -2.83
C GLN A 138 6.07 12.07 -2.82
N GLN A 139 4.83 11.85 -3.30
CA GLN A 139 4.25 10.51 -3.41
C GLN A 139 5.05 9.60 -4.36
N ARG A 140 5.47 10.10 -5.50
CA ARG A 140 6.34 9.35 -6.42
C ARG A 140 7.69 8.98 -5.78
N VAL A 141 8.28 9.86 -4.96
CA VAL A 141 9.50 9.56 -4.20
C VAL A 141 9.29 8.46 -3.18
N LEU A 142 8.19 8.52 -2.41
CA LEU A 142 7.86 7.47 -1.43
C LEU A 142 7.53 6.13 -2.10
N LEU A 143 6.87 6.15 -3.25
CA LEU A 143 6.62 4.95 -4.04
C LEU A 143 7.94 4.35 -4.59
N ALA A 144 8.88 5.20 -5.07
CA ALA A 144 10.22 4.75 -5.48
C ALA A 144 10.98 4.09 -4.31
N ARG A 145 10.87 4.67 -3.12
CA ARG A 145 11.42 4.10 -1.89
C ARG A 145 10.81 2.73 -1.57
N ALA A 146 9.48 2.61 -1.65
CA ALA A 146 8.77 1.36 -1.41
C ALA A 146 9.21 0.27 -2.42
N LEU A 147 9.35 0.60 -3.71
CA LEU A 147 9.86 -0.29 -4.75
C LEU A 147 11.31 -0.73 -4.50
N CYS A 148 12.12 0.08 -3.82
CA CYS A 148 13.47 -0.33 -3.40
C CYS A 148 13.43 -1.44 -2.33
N ALA A 149 12.42 -1.49 -1.48
CA ALA A 149 12.28 -2.52 -0.46
C ALA A 149 11.83 -3.87 -1.05
N THR A 150 10.98 -3.85 -2.08
CA THR A 150 10.32 -5.05 -2.62
C THR A 150 10.65 -5.35 -4.07
N LYS A 151 10.23 -6.56 -4.51
CA LYS A 151 10.06 -6.96 -5.91
C LYS A 151 8.71 -7.65 -6.16
N LYS A 152 7.93 -7.89 -5.11
CA LYS A 152 6.74 -8.74 -5.16
C LYS A 152 5.47 -8.03 -4.75
N ILE A 153 5.50 -7.22 -3.69
CA ILE A 153 4.29 -6.68 -3.10
C ILE A 153 4.48 -5.26 -2.57
N LEU A 154 3.50 -4.41 -2.87
CA LEU A 154 3.36 -3.05 -2.35
C LEU A 154 2.14 -2.97 -1.43
N LEU A 155 2.31 -2.39 -0.24
CA LEU A 155 1.24 -1.93 0.61
C LEU A 155 1.17 -0.41 0.51
N LEU A 156 0.01 0.13 0.11
CA LEU A 156 -0.21 1.56 -0.12
C LEU A 156 -1.33 2.05 0.80
N ASP A 157 -1.01 2.91 1.74
CA ASP A 157 -1.97 3.47 2.69
C ASP A 157 -2.38 4.87 2.23
N GLU A 158 -3.55 4.98 1.62
CA GLU A 158 -4.12 6.21 1.05
C GLU A 158 -3.14 6.95 0.11
N PRO A 159 -2.67 6.32 -0.97
CA PRO A 159 -1.59 6.85 -1.80
C PRO A 159 -1.91 8.17 -2.52
N VAL A 160 -3.20 8.50 -2.68
CA VAL A 160 -3.65 9.70 -3.41
C VAL A 160 -4.25 10.77 -2.48
N ALA A 161 -4.22 10.56 -1.16
CA ALA A 161 -4.82 11.50 -0.21
C ALA A 161 -4.21 12.91 -0.34
N GLY A 162 -5.09 13.90 -0.51
CA GLY A 162 -4.69 15.31 -0.60
C GLY A 162 -4.01 15.72 -1.90
N LEU A 163 -4.07 14.90 -2.95
CA LEU A 163 -3.62 15.24 -4.30
C LEU A 163 -4.76 15.83 -5.12
N ASP A 164 -4.42 16.66 -6.11
CA ASP A 164 -5.37 17.12 -7.08
C ASP A 164 -5.81 15.99 -8.04
N PRO A 165 -6.96 16.13 -8.74
CA PRO A 165 -7.51 15.06 -9.58
C PRO A 165 -6.59 14.58 -10.70
N ILE A 166 -5.80 15.48 -11.31
CA ILE A 166 -4.91 15.13 -12.43
C ILE A 166 -3.77 14.26 -11.90
N VAL A 167 -3.12 14.69 -10.82
CA VAL A 167 -2.01 13.95 -10.19
C VAL A 167 -2.51 12.62 -9.60
N THR A 168 -3.75 12.58 -9.09
CA THR A 168 -4.41 11.36 -8.64
C THR A 168 -4.53 10.34 -9.77
N ALA A 169 -5.05 10.75 -10.93
CA ALA A 169 -5.19 9.88 -12.09
C ALA A 169 -3.82 9.35 -12.57
N GLU A 170 -2.81 10.23 -12.69
CA GLU A 170 -1.45 9.83 -13.07
C GLU A 170 -0.83 8.80 -12.09
N LEU A 171 -1.08 8.96 -10.79
CA LEU A 171 -0.55 8.04 -9.78
C LEU A 171 -1.26 6.68 -9.84
N TYR A 172 -2.57 6.66 -10.07
CA TYR A 172 -3.32 5.42 -10.27
C TYR A 172 -2.88 4.68 -11.55
N ASP A 173 -2.67 5.38 -12.66
CA ASP A 173 -2.14 4.78 -13.88
C ASP A 173 -0.78 4.14 -13.65
N LEU A 174 0.07 4.80 -12.87
CA LEU A 174 1.38 4.28 -12.49
C LEU A 174 1.26 3.00 -11.64
N ILE A 175 0.39 3.00 -10.62
CA ILE A 175 0.13 1.81 -9.77
C ILE A 175 -0.42 0.67 -10.62
N LYS A 176 -1.36 0.96 -11.53
CA LYS A 176 -1.94 0.00 -12.48
C LYS A 176 -0.88 -0.62 -13.38
N LYS A 177 0.05 0.18 -13.88
CA LYS A 177 1.19 -0.28 -14.68
C LYS A 177 2.10 -1.22 -13.87
N LEU A 178 2.49 -0.83 -12.66
CA LEU A 178 3.29 -1.67 -11.77
C LEU A 178 2.64 -3.03 -11.50
N ASN A 179 1.31 -3.06 -11.33
CA ASN A 179 0.59 -4.31 -11.12
C ASN A 179 0.47 -5.13 -12.42
N ARG A 180 -0.01 -4.53 -13.52
CA ARG A 180 -0.36 -5.27 -14.74
C ARG A 180 0.85 -5.66 -15.57
N GLU A 181 1.84 -4.76 -15.71
CA GLU A 181 3.04 -4.99 -16.54
C GLU A 181 4.17 -5.62 -15.73
N ASP A 182 4.51 -5.05 -14.57
CA ASP A 182 5.62 -5.51 -13.73
C ASP A 182 5.22 -6.65 -12.77
N LYS A 183 3.94 -7.06 -12.77
CA LYS A 183 3.37 -8.14 -11.94
C LYS A 183 3.59 -7.95 -10.44
N ILE A 184 3.67 -6.71 -9.98
CA ILE A 184 3.78 -6.41 -8.57
C ILE A 184 2.38 -6.53 -7.94
N THR A 185 2.25 -7.37 -6.93
CA THR A 185 1.03 -7.47 -6.11
C THR A 185 0.82 -6.17 -5.35
N VAL A 186 -0.41 -5.65 -5.36
CA VAL A 186 -0.74 -4.39 -4.67
C VAL A 186 -1.83 -4.65 -3.64
N ILE A 187 -1.63 -4.16 -2.42
CA ILE A 187 -2.68 -4.02 -1.42
C ILE A 187 -2.78 -2.53 -1.10
N MET A 188 -3.95 -1.93 -1.32
CA MET A 188 -4.15 -0.50 -1.20
C MET A 188 -5.34 -0.19 -0.30
N VAL A 189 -5.16 0.70 0.67
CA VAL A 189 -6.27 1.37 1.36
C VAL A 189 -6.64 2.61 0.57
N SER A 190 -7.90 2.78 0.23
CA SER A 190 -8.38 3.97 -0.48
C SER A 190 -9.75 4.41 0.02
N HIS A 191 -9.95 5.73 0.06
CA HIS A 191 -11.26 6.37 0.20
C HIS A 191 -11.84 6.77 -1.16
N ASP A 192 -11.01 6.88 -2.19
CA ASP A 192 -11.43 7.06 -3.58
C ASP A 192 -11.81 5.69 -4.18
N ILE A 193 -13.09 5.34 -4.02
CA ILE A 193 -13.59 4.03 -4.46
C ILE A 193 -13.56 3.88 -5.98
N PRO A 194 -14.10 4.84 -6.78
CA PRO A 194 -14.10 4.70 -8.23
C PRO A 194 -12.70 4.50 -8.81
N GLY A 195 -11.73 5.33 -8.42
CA GLY A 195 -10.35 5.23 -8.92
C GLY A 195 -9.65 3.95 -8.49
N SER A 196 -9.90 3.48 -7.25
CA SER A 196 -9.29 2.25 -6.74
C SER A 196 -9.90 0.98 -7.34
N MET A 197 -11.21 0.96 -7.65
CA MET A 197 -11.89 -0.19 -8.28
C MET A 197 -11.42 -0.42 -9.73
N ASP A 198 -10.98 0.60 -10.46
CA ASP A 198 -10.41 0.43 -11.81
C ASP A 198 -9.06 -0.33 -11.78
N ILE A 199 -8.37 -0.34 -10.66
CA ILE A 199 -7.11 -1.06 -10.47
C ILE A 199 -7.35 -2.44 -9.84
N ALA A 200 -8.21 -2.50 -8.83
CA ALA A 200 -8.42 -3.68 -8.01
C ALA A 200 -9.12 -4.80 -8.77
N ASN A 201 -8.64 -6.04 -8.57
CA ASN A 201 -9.37 -7.25 -8.96
C ASN A 201 -10.08 -7.91 -7.77
N LYS A 202 -9.72 -7.53 -6.54
CA LYS A 202 -10.37 -7.99 -5.32
C LYS A 202 -10.60 -6.85 -4.34
N ILE A 203 -11.69 -6.95 -3.58
CA ILE A 203 -12.05 -6.01 -2.53
C ILE A 203 -12.05 -6.71 -1.17
N LEU A 204 -11.41 -6.08 -0.19
CA LEU A 204 -11.54 -6.41 1.21
C LEU A 204 -12.29 -5.29 1.91
N HIS A 205 -13.57 -5.49 2.23
CA HIS A 205 -14.35 -4.52 2.99
C HIS A 205 -14.31 -4.87 4.47
N LEU A 206 -13.84 -3.92 5.27
CA LEU A 206 -13.82 -4.01 6.73
C LEU A 206 -14.97 -3.18 7.31
N ASN A 207 -15.80 -3.82 8.15
CA ASN A 207 -16.87 -3.19 8.90
C ASN A 207 -16.86 -3.75 10.34
N HIS A 208 -17.38 -3.00 11.30
CA HIS A 208 -17.51 -3.41 12.69
C HIS A 208 -18.35 -4.69 12.88
N ASN A 209 -19.33 -4.92 11.99
CA ASN A 209 -20.27 -6.03 12.05
C ASN A 209 -19.87 -7.22 11.16
N GLY A 210 -18.70 -7.18 10.54
CA GLY A 210 -18.22 -8.25 9.67
C GLY A 210 -17.25 -7.76 8.60
N SER A 211 -16.87 -8.65 7.71
CA SER A 211 -15.99 -8.32 6.60
C SER A 211 -16.44 -9.05 5.35
N PHE A 212 -16.14 -8.48 4.19
CA PHE A 212 -16.30 -9.13 2.90
C PHE A 212 -14.93 -9.23 2.23
N PHE A 213 -14.67 -10.35 1.57
CA PHE A 213 -13.53 -10.52 0.68
C PHE A 213 -13.94 -11.30 -0.56
N GLY A 214 -13.72 -10.74 -1.74
CA GLY A 214 -14.09 -11.35 -3.02
C GLY A 214 -13.61 -10.51 -4.20
N THR A 215 -14.01 -10.90 -5.42
CA THR A 215 -13.76 -10.11 -6.63
C THR A 215 -14.53 -8.78 -6.62
N THR A 216 -14.15 -7.86 -7.48
CA THR A 216 -14.87 -6.58 -7.65
C THR A 216 -16.31 -6.81 -8.07
N GLU A 217 -16.58 -7.77 -8.97
CA GLU A 217 -17.92 -8.10 -9.43
C GLU A 217 -18.79 -8.70 -8.30
N GLU A 218 -18.20 -9.58 -7.49
CA GLU A 218 -18.88 -10.16 -6.32
C GLU A 218 -19.18 -9.07 -5.28
N TYR A 219 -18.26 -8.12 -5.09
CA TYR A 219 -18.45 -7.00 -4.17
C TYR A 219 -19.60 -6.08 -4.61
N GLU A 220 -19.64 -5.66 -5.86
CA GLU A 220 -20.72 -4.81 -6.40
C GLU A 220 -22.10 -5.46 -6.25
N SER A 221 -22.19 -6.78 -6.39
CA SER A 221 -23.42 -7.55 -6.24
C SER A 221 -23.83 -7.78 -4.78
N SER A 222 -22.90 -7.67 -3.84
CA SER A 222 -23.08 -7.93 -2.42
C SER A 222 -23.88 -6.82 -1.72
N ASP A 223 -24.46 -7.14 -0.55
CA ASP A 223 -25.10 -6.14 0.30
C ASP A 223 -24.11 -5.10 0.82
N PHE A 224 -22.85 -5.49 1.07
CA PHE A 224 -21.76 -4.59 1.43
C PHE A 224 -21.51 -3.55 0.34
N GLY A 225 -21.37 -4.01 -0.92
CA GLY A 225 -21.12 -3.13 -2.06
C GLY A 225 -22.30 -2.20 -2.33
N LYS A 226 -23.51 -2.73 -2.39
CA LYS A 226 -24.74 -1.93 -2.63
C LYS A 226 -24.93 -0.82 -1.59
N HIS A 227 -24.70 -1.14 -0.31
CA HIS A 227 -24.82 -0.16 0.77
C HIS A 227 -23.72 0.90 0.69
N PHE A 228 -22.50 0.49 0.46
CA PHE A 228 -21.32 1.36 0.47
C PHE A 228 -21.22 2.24 -0.78
N LEU A 229 -21.52 1.69 -1.96
CA LEU A 229 -21.52 2.42 -3.23
C LEU A 229 -22.77 3.27 -3.42
N GLY A 230 -23.94 2.80 -2.91
CA GLY A 230 -25.21 3.53 -2.99
C GLY A 230 -25.34 4.66 -1.96
N GLY A 231 -24.65 4.58 -0.81
CA GLY A 231 -24.66 5.61 0.24
C GLY A 231 -23.87 6.88 -0.10
N GLY A 232 -22.97 6.82 -1.09
CA GLY A 232 -22.18 7.98 -1.55
C GLY A 232 -22.95 8.98 -2.44
N ALA A 233 -24.20 8.68 -2.80
CA ALA A 233 -25.02 9.56 -3.67
C ALA A 233 -25.83 10.60 -2.89
N ASN A 234 -25.79 10.61 -1.55
CA ASN A 234 -26.62 11.48 -0.70
C ASN A 234 -25.81 12.20 0.40
N ALA A 235 -24.54 12.60 0.13
CA ALA A 235 -23.78 13.43 1.06
C ALA A 235 -23.21 14.66 0.37
#